data_96a3818c47561718712e1423382abfb7
#
_entry.id   96a3818c47561718712e1423382abfb7
#
_cell.length_a   1.000
_cell.length_b   1.000
_cell.length_c   1.000
_cell.angle_alpha   90.00
_cell.angle_beta   90.00
_cell.angle_gamma   90.00
#
_symmetry.space_group_name_H-M   'P 1'
#
loop_
_entity.id
_entity.type
_entity.pdbx_description
1 polymer ?
#
loop_
_entity_poly.entity_id
_entity_poly.type
_entity_poly.pdbx_seq_one_letter_code
_entity_poly.pdbx_strand_id
1 'polypeptide(L)'
;MKLTIVFIVALKSLRVNALRSILTMLGVIIGVAAVISLVSIGTGAQDKIVGQIEALGSNLLIIVGASSKNSGARSGAGSKLSLSISDVKAIGKEKSLITVSAPTVHTKGQVILNNFNWSTDITGATTDFFIARDWKIDEGRTFTESENKSSRKIALLGKTVVNNISPDSSPIGKTIRINRIPIKVIGTLEPKGQSADGKDQDDIIVIPIQTVQKRIIGSNNRSRPNMVHVIWVKVINS
;
A
#
# COMPACT_ATOMS: atom_id res chain seq x y z
N MET A 1 31.53 -56.72 -14.07
CA MET A 1 31.36 -56.03 -15.38
C MET A 1 31.53 -54.50 -15.13
N LYS A 2 32.53 -53.94 -15.80
CA LYS A 2 32.89 -52.51 -15.48
C LYS A 2 31.79 -51.58 -15.97
N LEU A 3 31.27 -50.74 -15.10
CA LEU A 3 30.22 -49.72 -15.37
C LEU A 3 30.50 -48.88 -16.65
N THR A 4 31.80 -48.68 -16.93
CA THR A 4 32.30 -47.97 -18.13
C THR A 4 31.93 -48.69 -19.44
N ILE A 5 31.91 -50.03 -19.49
CA ILE A 5 31.54 -50.77 -20.68
C ILE A 5 30.05 -50.64 -20.99
N VAL A 6 29.21 -50.72 -19.93
CA VAL A 6 27.75 -50.52 -20.05
C VAL A 6 27.41 -49.13 -20.58
N PHE A 7 28.11 -48.12 -20.11
CA PHE A 7 27.91 -46.74 -20.53
C PHE A 7 28.31 -46.54 -22.01
N ILE A 8 29.43 -47.11 -22.44
CA ILE A 8 29.89 -47.02 -23.84
C ILE A 8 28.92 -47.75 -24.80
N VAL A 9 28.42 -48.92 -24.41
CA VAL A 9 27.43 -49.67 -25.21
C VAL A 9 26.13 -48.93 -25.33
N ALA A 10 25.65 -48.30 -24.23
CA ALA A 10 24.45 -47.49 -24.20
C ALA A 10 24.57 -46.26 -25.14
N LEU A 11 25.69 -45.54 -25.09
CA LEU A 11 25.97 -44.42 -25.98
C LEU A 11 26.03 -44.85 -27.47
N LYS A 12 26.60 -46.01 -27.75
CA LYS A 12 26.67 -46.56 -29.11
C LYS A 12 25.27 -46.93 -29.65
N SER A 13 24.42 -47.52 -28.80
CA SER A 13 23.03 -47.82 -29.14
C SER A 13 22.19 -46.60 -29.45
N LEU A 14 22.39 -45.51 -28.72
CA LEU A 14 21.73 -44.19 -28.99
C LEU A 14 22.14 -43.63 -30.37
N ARG A 15 23.43 -43.79 -30.77
CA ARG A 15 23.91 -43.33 -32.08
C ARG A 15 23.37 -44.15 -33.26
N VAL A 16 23.17 -45.45 -33.09
CA VAL A 16 22.62 -46.32 -34.13
C VAL A 16 21.18 -45.96 -34.49
N ASN A 17 20.39 -45.50 -33.52
CA ASN A 17 18.99 -45.07 -33.70
C ASN A 17 18.81 -43.57 -33.36
N ALA A 18 19.69 -42.71 -33.85
CA ALA A 18 19.79 -41.32 -33.44
C ALA A 18 18.46 -40.55 -33.58
N LEU A 19 17.76 -40.74 -34.71
CA LEU A 19 16.50 -40.00 -34.94
C LEU A 19 15.41 -40.35 -33.89
N ARG A 20 15.30 -41.65 -33.55
CA ARG A 20 14.33 -42.10 -32.51
C ARG A 20 14.72 -41.57 -31.14
N SER A 21 16.01 -41.61 -30.83
CA SER A 21 16.54 -41.14 -29.55
C SER A 21 16.35 -39.63 -29.37
N ILE A 22 16.58 -38.85 -30.44
CA ILE A 22 16.34 -37.39 -30.44
C ILE A 22 14.86 -37.07 -30.27
N LEU A 23 13.98 -37.77 -30.99
CA LEU A 23 12.51 -37.51 -30.87
C LEU A 23 11.98 -37.86 -29.48
N THR A 24 12.45 -38.99 -28.88
CA THR A 24 12.02 -39.34 -27.52
C THR A 24 12.59 -38.39 -26.46
N MET A 25 13.87 -37.99 -26.57
CA MET A 25 14.47 -36.96 -25.72
C MET A 25 13.73 -35.64 -25.83
N LEU A 26 13.42 -35.18 -27.05
CA LEU A 26 12.70 -33.95 -27.30
C LEU A 26 11.32 -33.96 -26.61
N GLY A 27 10.60 -35.09 -26.72
CA GLY A 27 9.32 -35.26 -26.02
C GLY A 27 9.42 -35.12 -24.51
N VAL A 28 10.44 -35.76 -23.91
CA VAL A 28 10.70 -35.68 -22.47
C VAL A 28 11.10 -34.25 -22.06
N ILE A 29 11.99 -33.62 -22.83
CA ILE A 29 12.45 -32.25 -22.54
C ILE A 29 11.26 -31.27 -22.59
N ILE A 30 10.42 -31.33 -23.62
CA ILE A 30 9.24 -30.48 -23.75
C ILE A 30 8.28 -30.76 -22.59
N GLY A 31 8.01 -32.01 -22.27
CA GLY A 31 7.12 -32.38 -21.16
C GLY A 31 7.59 -31.85 -19.80
N VAL A 32 8.87 -32.04 -19.49
CA VAL A 32 9.45 -31.53 -18.24
C VAL A 32 9.51 -30.02 -18.21
N ALA A 33 9.90 -29.38 -19.32
CA ALA A 33 9.94 -27.93 -19.41
C ALA A 33 8.54 -27.31 -19.23
N ALA A 34 7.51 -27.92 -19.81
CA ALA A 34 6.13 -27.46 -19.64
C ALA A 34 5.66 -27.55 -18.19
N VAL A 35 5.96 -28.65 -17.50
CA VAL A 35 5.60 -28.81 -16.07
C VAL A 35 6.34 -27.81 -15.20
N ILE A 36 7.65 -27.64 -15.40
CA ILE A 36 8.44 -26.65 -14.63
C ILE A 36 7.90 -25.24 -14.85
N SER A 37 7.61 -24.88 -16.11
CA SER A 37 7.04 -23.56 -16.43
C SER A 37 5.69 -23.33 -15.76
N LEU A 38 4.80 -24.34 -15.79
CA LEU A 38 3.49 -24.25 -15.15
C LEU A 38 3.60 -24.08 -13.63
N VAL A 39 4.45 -24.87 -12.98
CA VAL A 39 4.69 -24.76 -11.53
C VAL A 39 5.30 -23.41 -11.17
N SER A 40 6.29 -22.95 -11.93
CA SER A 40 6.94 -21.65 -11.69
C SER A 40 5.97 -20.46 -11.83
N ILE A 41 5.07 -20.50 -12.82
CA ILE A 41 4.02 -19.49 -12.97
C ILE A 41 3.04 -19.56 -11.80
N GLY A 42 2.64 -20.78 -11.40
CA GLY A 42 1.73 -20.99 -10.28
C GLY A 42 2.27 -20.46 -8.95
N THR A 43 3.52 -20.80 -8.62
CA THR A 43 4.18 -20.32 -7.39
C THR A 43 4.38 -18.80 -7.42
N GLY A 44 4.84 -18.23 -8.54
CA GLY A 44 5.01 -16.79 -8.67
C GLY A 44 3.70 -16.01 -8.56
N ALA A 45 2.59 -16.55 -9.06
CA ALA A 45 1.27 -15.94 -8.89
C ALA A 45 0.81 -16.02 -7.42
N GLN A 46 1.03 -17.15 -6.76
CA GLN A 46 0.70 -17.34 -5.35
C GLN A 46 1.48 -16.37 -4.46
N ASP A 47 2.80 -16.26 -4.65
CA ASP A 47 3.66 -15.34 -3.88
C ASP A 47 3.23 -13.90 -4.06
N LYS A 48 2.83 -13.51 -5.28
CA LYS A 48 2.31 -12.17 -5.57
C LYS A 48 0.99 -11.90 -4.82
N ILE A 49 0.08 -12.86 -4.79
CA ILE A 49 -1.21 -12.73 -4.06
C ILE A 49 -0.96 -12.64 -2.55
N VAL A 50 -0.12 -13.52 -2.00
CA VAL A 50 0.24 -13.50 -0.57
C VAL A 50 0.89 -12.16 -0.21
N GLY A 51 1.85 -11.68 -0.99
CA GLY A 51 2.49 -10.38 -0.76
C GLY A 51 1.49 -9.21 -0.82
N GLN A 52 0.48 -9.24 -1.69
CA GLN A 52 -0.58 -8.23 -1.72
C GLN A 52 -1.47 -8.27 -0.46
N ILE A 53 -1.77 -9.46 0.05
CA ILE A 53 -2.54 -9.61 1.29
C ILE A 53 -1.72 -9.11 2.49
N GLU A 54 -0.46 -9.47 2.57
CA GLU A 54 0.46 -9.00 3.61
C GLU A 54 0.66 -7.48 3.58
N ALA A 55 0.72 -6.88 2.38
CA ALA A 55 0.84 -5.44 2.21
C ALA A 55 -0.39 -4.66 2.70
N LEU A 56 -1.56 -5.28 2.80
CA LEU A 56 -2.74 -4.68 3.41
C LEU A 56 -2.61 -4.54 4.94
N GLY A 57 -1.73 -5.32 5.56
CA GLY A 57 -1.56 -5.46 7.01
C GLY A 57 -2.28 -6.69 7.54
N SER A 58 -1.57 -7.50 8.34
CA SER A 58 -2.16 -8.64 9.04
C SER A 58 -3.18 -8.15 10.09
N ASN A 59 -4.31 -8.84 10.20
CA ASN A 59 -5.35 -8.56 11.21
C ASN A 59 -5.93 -7.14 11.16
N LEU A 60 -6.09 -6.60 9.96
CA LEU A 60 -6.63 -5.27 9.75
C LEU A 60 -8.13 -5.32 9.44
N LEU A 61 -8.92 -4.64 10.27
CA LEU A 61 -10.33 -4.37 10.02
C LEU A 61 -10.50 -2.93 9.53
N ILE A 62 -11.20 -2.75 8.42
CA ILE A 62 -11.45 -1.45 7.82
C ILE A 62 -12.92 -1.08 8.03
N ILE A 63 -13.18 -0.06 8.82
CA ILE A 63 -14.53 0.46 9.06
C ILE A 63 -14.70 1.70 8.18
N VAL A 64 -15.59 1.63 7.21
CA VAL A 64 -15.87 2.73 6.28
C VAL A 64 -17.21 3.37 6.58
N GLY A 65 -17.30 4.67 6.37
CA GLY A 65 -18.55 5.40 6.49
C GLY A 65 -19.59 4.93 5.47
N ALA A 66 -20.87 5.17 5.77
CA ALA A 66 -21.96 4.81 4.88
C ALA A 66 -21.84 5.48 3.51
N SER A 67 -22.40 4.85 2.47
CA SER A 67 -22.54 5.48 1.15
C SER A 67 -23.65 6.55 1.16
N SER A 68 -23.45 7.64 0.43
CA SER A 68 -24.49 8.66 0.22
C SER A 68 -25.35 8.28 -0.98
N LYS A 69 -26.67 8.37 -0.83
CA LYS A 69 -27.62 8.38 -1.94
C LYS A 69 -28.04 9.84 -2.16
N ASN A 70 -27.53 10.47 -3.20
CA ASN A 70 -28.04 11.76 -3.65
C ASN A 70 -28.65 11.57 -5.04
N SER A 71 -29.92 11.97 -5.22
CA SER A 71 -30.61 12.06 -6.51
C SER A 71 -30.48 10.81 -7.39
N GLY A 72 -30.62 9.60 -6.81
CA GLY A 72 -30.63 8.34 -7.58
C GLY A 72 -29.27 7.71 -7.86
N ALA A 73 -28.17 8.43 -7.75
CA ALA A 73 -26.81 7.88 -7.88
C ALA A 73 -26.27 7.41 -6.52
N ARG A 74 -25.76 6.18 -6.47
CA ARG A 74 -25.02 5.67 -5.29
C ARG A 74 -23.56 6.08 -5.39
N SER A 75 -23.09 6.88 -4.43
CA SER A 75 -21.65 7.08 -4.23
C SER A 75 -21.04 5.86 -3.52
N GLY A 76 -19.77 5.57 -3.79
CA GLY A 76 -19.08 4.45 -3.16
C GLY A 76 -19.07 4.46 -1.63
N ALA A 77 -18.78 3.32 -1.00
CA ALA A 77 -18.60 3.22 0.44
C ALA A 77 -17.55 4.25 0.93
N GLY A 78 -17.79 4.88 2.09
CA GLY A 78 -16.92 5.92 2.63
C GLY A 78 -17.14 7.32 2.06
N SER A 79 -18.04 7.52 1.09
CA SER A 79 -18.32 8.83 0.51
C SER A 79 -19.05 9.79 1.46
N LYS A 80 -19.75 9.25 2.47
CA LYS A 80 -20.42 10.05 3.51
C LYS A 80 -19.60 10.06 4.79
N LEU A 81 -19.30 11.23 5.31
CA LEU A 81 -18.75 11.41 6.64
C LEU A 81 -19.81 11.01 7.68
N SER A 82 -19.83 9.73 8.08
CA SER A 82 -20.79 9.20 9.07
C SER A 82 -20.10 8.70 10.33
N LEU A 83 -18.77 8.50 10.30
CA LEU A 83 -17.94 8.11 11.42
C LEU A 83 -17.38 9.34 12.12
N SER A 84 -17.14 9.24 13.41
CA SER A 84 -16.63 10.33 14.24
C SER A 84 -15.46 9.90 15.11
N ILE A 85 -14.70 10.84 15.63
CA ILE A 85 -13.63 10.57 16.60
C ILE A 85 -14.17 9.91 17.89
N SER A 86 -15.45 10.14 18.25
CA SER A 86 -16.09 9.43 19.38
C SER A 86 -16.23 7.94 19.12
N ASP A 87 -16.53 7.55 17.87
CA ASP A 87 -16.62 6.14 17.50
C ASP A 87 -15.24 5.45 17.58
N VAL A 88 -14.20 6.15 17.17
CA VAL A 88 -12.79 5.67 17.32
C VAL A 88 -12.47 5.42 18.78
N LYS A 89 -12.87 6.34 19.68
CA LYS A 89 -12.66 6.18 21.13
C LYS A 89 -13.49 5.05 21.70
N ALA A 90 -14.71 4.84 21.22
CA ALA A 90 -15.57 3.74 21.64
C ALA A 90 -14.95 2.38 21.24
N ILE A 91 -14.51 2.26 20.00
CA ILE A 91 -13.79 1.08 19.49
C ILE A 91 -12.52 0.82 20.29
N GLY A 92 -11.71 1.84 20.55
CA GLY A 92 -10.44 1.73 21.28
C GLY A 92 -10.59 1.38 22.77
N LYS A 93 -11.82 1.31 23.32
CA LYS A 93 -12.05 0.80 24.68
C LYS A 93 -11.95 -0.71 24.78
N GLU A 94 -12.18 -1.43 23.71
CA GLU A 94 -12.09 -2.89 23.63
C GLU A 94 -10.62 -3.37 23.53
N LYS A 95 -9.82 -3.00 24.52
CA LYS A 95 -8.36 -3.27 24.57
C LYS A 95 -8.01 -4.76 24.57
N SER A 96 -8.94 -5.64 24.87
CA SER A 96 -8.73 -7.10 24.84
C SER A 96 -8.62 -7.67 23.41
N LEU A 97 -9.17 -6.97 22.41
CA LEU A 97 -9.24 -7.42 21.03
C LEU A 97 -8.51 -6.48 20.05
N ILE A 98 -8.27 -5.23 20.45
CA ILE A 98 -7.79 -4.18 19.55
C ILE A 98 -6.44 -3.65 20.00
N THR A 99 -5.47 -3.72 19.11
CA THR A 99 -4.13 -3.14 19.32
C THR A 99 -4.15 -1.62 19.13
N VAL A 100 -4.67 -1.15 18.01
CA VAL A 100 -4.82 0.29 17.70
C VAL A 100 -6.05 0.55 16.83
N SER A 101 -6.58 1.78 16.93
CA SER A 101 -7.65 2.28 16.08
C SER A 101 -7.25 3.65 15.51
N ALA A 102 -7.08 3.72 14.21
CA ALA A 102 -6.55 4.88 13.50
C ALA A 102 -7.61 5.53 12.60
N PRO A 103 -8.13 6.69 12.96
CA PRO A 103 -9.03 7.44 12.09
C PRO A 103 -8.27 8.06 10.93
N THR A 104 -8.90 8.09 9.75
CA THR A 104 -8.37 8.78 8.59
C THR A 104 -9.43 9.62 7.90
N VAL A 105 -8.94 10.72 7.31
CA VAL A 105 -9.71 11.61 6.45
C VAL A 105 -9.01 11.68 5.10
N HIS A 106 -9.74 11.46 4.02
CA HIS A 106 -9.20 11.44 2.67
C HIS A 106 -9.69 12.63 1.87
N THR A 107 -8.81 13.20 1.07
CA THR A 107 -9.14 14.21 0.05
C THR A 107 -8.13 14.10 -1.08
N LYS A 108 -8.45 14.68 -2.23
CA LYS A 108 -7.50 14.81 -3.33
C LYS A 108 -6.94 16.22 -3.37
N GLY A 109 -5.69 16.33 -3.79
CA GLY A 109 -5.06 17.62 -3.94
C GLY A 109 -3.87 17.62 -4.86
N GLN A 110 -3.60 18.78 -5.40
CA GLN A 110 -2.41 19.01 -6.19
C GLN A 110 -1.25 19.37 -5.26
N VAL A 111 -0.16 18.63 -5.38
CA VAL A 111 1.10 18.92 -4.71
C VAL A 111 2.07 19.56 -5.69
N ILE A 112 2.78 20.59 -5.26
CA ILE A 112 3.75 21.33 -6.07
C ILE A 112 5.07 21.43 -5.29
N LEU A 113 6.15 21.06 -5.95
CA LEU A 113 7.52 21.28 -5.49
C LEU A 113 8.34 21.84 -6.66
N ASN A 114 8.83 23.08 -6.52
CA ASN A 114 9.49 23.81 -7.60
C ASN A 114 8.63 23.84 -8.89
N ASN A 115 9.12 23.25 -9.98
CA ASN A 115 8.45 23.19 -11.29
C ASN A 115 7.62 21.90 -11.48
N PHE A 116 7.68 20.96 -10.52
CA PHE A 116 6.94 19.71 -10.58
C PHE A 116 5.59 19.84 -9.90
N ASN A 117 4.56 19.25 -10.50
CA ASN A 117 3.24 19.15 -9.89
C ASN A 117 2.67 17.74 -10.09
N TRP A 118 1.92 17.28 -9.12
CA TRP A 118 1.27 15.98 -9.13
C TRP A 118 -0.07 16.03 -8.41
N SER A 119 -1.07 15.33 -8.93
CA SER A 119 -2.38 15.19 -8.27
C SER A 119 -2.41 13.85 -7.55
N THR A 120 -2.60 13.85 -6.24
CA THR A 120 -2.47 12.66 -5.40
C THR A 120 -3.53 12.60 -4.32
N ASP A 121 -3.68 11.43 -3.69
CA ASP A 121 -4.52 11.24 -2.53
C ASP A 121 -3.83 11.81 -1.27
N ILE A 122 -4.52 12.68 -0.55
CA ILE A 122 -4.07 13.26 0.71
C ILE A 122 -4.82 12.59 1.84
N THR A 123 -4.08 11.92 2.70
CA THR A 123 -4.62 11.23 3.88
C THR A 123 -4.23 11.96 5.15
N GLY A 124 -5.25 12.49 5.84
CA GLY A 124 -5.09 12.94 7.22
C GLY A 124 -5.16 11.76 8.17
N ALA A 125 -4.13 11.54 8.96
CA ALA A 125 -4.02 10.38 9.84
C ALA A 125 -3.49 10.74 11.24
N THR A 126 -3.68 9.82 12.20
CA THR A 126 -2.99 9.81 13.48
C THR A 126 -1.71 8.97 13.39
N THR A 127 -0.86 9.00 14.41
CA THR A 127 0.34 8.17 14.52
C THR A 127 0.04 6.67 14.46
N ASP A 128 -1.12 6.27 14.98
CA ASP A 128 -1.59 4.89 15.00
C ASP A 128 -1.84 4.31 13.59
N PHE A 129 -2.00 5.17 12.59
CA PHE A 129 -2.19 4.76 11.21
C PHE A 129 -1.00 3.95 10.66
N PHE A 130 0.21 4.34 11.00
CA PHE A 130 1.42 3.63 10.57
C PHE A 130 1.50 2.24 11.23
N ILE A 131 1.07 2.14 12.50
CA ILE A 131 1.01 0.87 13.24
C ILE A 131 -0.12 -0.02 12.68
N ALA A 132 -1.30 0.56 12.45
CA ALA A 132 -2.45 -0.19 11.92
C ALA A 132 -2.17 -0.78 10.54
N ARG A 133 -1.52 0.00 9.67
CA ARG A 133 -1.17 -0.37 8.30
C ARG A 133 0.16 -1.09 8.17
N ASP A 134 0.90 -1.34 9.25
CA ASP A 134 2.29 -1.83 9.20
C ASP A 134 3.14 -1.05 8.18
N TRP A 135 3.01 0.29 8.17
CA TRP A 135 3.69 1.13 7.21
C TRP A 135 4.97 1.70 7.79
N LYS A 136 6.09 1.22 7.29
CA LYS A 136 7.42 1.65 7.70
C LYS A 136 7.82 2.95 7.03
N ILE A 137 8.79 3.61 7.63
CA ILE A 137 9.41 4.82 7.09
C ILE A 137 10.68 4.42 6.34
N ASP A 138 10.79 4.88 5.10
CA ASP A 138 11.98 4.68 4.26
C ASP A 138 13.10 5.62 4.70
N GLU A 139 12.81 6.94 4.70
CA GLU A 139 13.75 7.97 5.16
C GLU A 139 13.05 8.98 6.06
N GLY A 140 13.79 9.58 6.99
CA GLY A 140 13.28 10.60 7.90
C GLY A 140 12.56 10.05 9.12
N ARG A 141 11.40 10.61 9.48
CA ARG A 141 10.62 10.21 10.66
C ARG A 141 9.12 10.38 10.48
N THR A 142 8.35 9.72 11.33
CA THR A 142 6.91 10.01 11.50
C THR A 142 6.69 11.33 12.24
N PHE A 143 5.47 11.81 12.22
CA PHE A 143 5.05 12.89 13.13
C PHE A 143 4.66 12.34 14.50
N THR A 144 4.78 13.19 15.52
CA THR A 144 4.42 12.87 16.89
C THR A 144 2.95 13.23 17.17
N GLU A 145 2.40 12.68 18.26
CA GLU A 145 1.03 13.04 18.70
C GLU A 145 0.92 14.53 19.07
N SER A 146 1.99 15.15 19.60
CA SER A 146 2.04 16.58 19.87
C SER A 146 1.95 17.41 18.57
N GLU A 147 2.65 16.99 17.52
CA GLU A 147 2.60 17.63 16.19
C GLU A 147 1.22 17.47 15.54
N ASN A 148 0.56 16.32 15.76
CA ASN A 148 -0.82 16.10 15.32
C ASN A 148 -1.78 17.07 16.04
N LYS A 149 -1.75 17.11 17.38
CA LYS A 149 -2.61 18.01 18.18
C LYS A 149 -2.39 19.49 17.86
N SER A 150 -1.15 19.90 17.63
CA SER A 150 -0.82 21.29 17.27
C SER A 150 -1.08 21.63 15.80
N SER A 151 -1.61 20.69 15.01
CA SER A 151 -1.91 20.89 13.58
C SER A 151 -0.68 21.39 12.80
N ARG A 152 0.49 20.76 13.04
CA ARG A 152 1.74 21.08 12.35
C ARG A 152 1.63 20.83 10.86
N LYS A 153 2.15 21.74 10.06
CA LYS A 153 2.18 21.65 8.59
C LYS A 153 3.36 20.78 8.14
N ILE A 154 3.24 19.49 8.34
CA ILE A 154 4.27 18.49 8.01
C ILE A 154 3.62 17.34 7.26
N ALA A 155 4.40 16.65 6.42
CA ALA A 155 3.92 15.53 5.60
C ALA A 155 4.97 14.44 5.44
N LEU A 156 4.47 13.21 5.25
CA LEU A 156 5.22 12.08 4.72
C LEU A 156 4.72 11.80 3.30
N LEU A 157 5.64 11.45 2.40
CA LEU A 157 5.34 11.21 0.99
C LEU A 157 5.49 9.71 0.67
N GLY A 158 4.53 9.15 -0.05
CA GLY A 158 4.67 7.83 -0.66
C GLY A 158 5.59 7.86 -1.87
N LYS A 159 6.11 6.70 -2.25
CA LYS A 159 7.17 6.57 -3.26
C LYS A 159 6.78 7.12 -4.64
N THR A 160 5.56 6.88 -5.08
CA THR A 160 5.05 7.38 -6.35
C THR A 160 5.02 8.92 -6.37
N VAL A 161 4.61 9.55 -5.27
CA VAL A 161 4.63 11.01 -5.16
C VAL A 161 6.06 11.54 -5.22
N VAL A 162 7.00 10.92 -4.48
CA VAL A 162 8.43 11.31 -4.49
C VAL A 162 8.98 11.27 -5.90
N ASN A 163 8.74 10.18 -6.63
CA ASN A 163 9.24 9.99 -8.00
C ASN A 163 8.71 11.07 -8.97
N ASN A 164 7.47 11.55 -8.76
CA ASN A 164 6.85 12.53 -9.63
C ASN A 164 7.20 14.00 -9.31
N ILE A 165 7.51 14.31 -8.03
CA ILE A 165 7.77 15.71 -7.64
C ILE A 165 9.24 16.01 -7.30
N SER A 166 10.06 14.98 -7.07
CA SER A 166 11.47 15.13 -6.69
C SER A 166 12.33 13.96 -7.19
N PRO A 167 12.35 13.65 -8.52
CA PRO A 167 12.99 12.44 -9.05
C PRO A 167 14.50 12.40 -8.76
N ASP A 168 15.18 13.54 -8.79
CA ASP A 168 16.64 13.63 -8.74
C ASP A 168 17.20 13.96 -7.33
N SER A 169 16.33 14.12 -6.33
CA SER A 169 16.81 14.57 -5.00
C SER A 169 15.84 14.23 -3.88
N SER A 170 16.36 13.99 -2.66
CA SER A 170 15.50 13.77 -1.50
C SER A 170 14.57 14.98 -1.27
N PRO A 171 13.26 14.76 -1.07
CA PRO A 171 12.30 15.81 -0.76
C PRO A 171 12.33 16.21 0.72
N ILE A 172 13.03 15.46 1.58
CA ILE A 172 13.04 15.68 3.04
C ILE A 172 13.61 17.06 3.38
N GLY A 173 12.94 17.74 4.31
CA GLY A 173 13.30 19.10 4.71
C GLY A 173 12.79 20.20 3.77
N LYS A 174 12.44 19.87 2.52
CA LYS A 174 11.86 20.81 1.55
C LYS A 174 10.42 21.14 1.92
N THR A 175 9.93 22.28 1.42
CA THR A 175 8.54 22.71 1.58
C THR A 175 7.79 22.49 0.28
N ILE A 176 6.80 21.62 0.31
CA ILE A 176 5.82 21.40 -0.77
C ILE A 176 4.61 22.31 -0.57
N ARG A 177 3.87 22.58 -1.64
CA ARG A 177 2.60 23.31 -1.57
C ARG A 177 1.46 22.36 -1.94
N ILE A 178 0.51 22.21 -1.02
CA ILE A 178 -0.71 21.43 -1.24
C ILE A 178 -1.89 22.39 -1.20
N ASN A 179 -2.62 22.50 -2.30
CA ASN A 179 -3.75 23.43 -2.41
C ASN A 179 -3.42 24.85 -1.86
N ARG A 180 -2.23 25.40 -2.22
CA ARG A 180 -1.66 26.69 -1.78
C ARG A 180 -1.14 26.71 -0.33
N ILE A 181 -1.23 25.65 0.43
CA ILE A 181 -0.75 25.57 1.81
C ILE A 181 0.70 25.05 1.82
N PRO A 182 1.67 25.78 2.39
CA PRO A 182 3.03 25.28 2.54
C PRO A 182 3.10 24.21 3.64
N ILE A 183 3.71 23.06 3.32
CA ILE A 183 3.83 21.90 4.19
C ILE A 183 5.27 21.38 4.08
N LYS A 184 5.95 21.19 5.21
CA LYS A 184 7.32 20.68 5.26
C LYS A 184 7.32 19.15 5.17
N VAL A 185 8.11 18.59 4.28
CA VAL A 185 8.33 17.13 4.20
C VAL A 185 9.28 16.70 5.31
N ILE A 186 8.88 15.70 6.11
CA ILE A 186 9.65 15.18 7.24
C ILE A 186 10.10 13.73 7.06
N GLY A 187 9.59 13.04 6.05
CA GLY A 187 9.98 11.67 5.74
C GLY A 187 9.30 11.14 4.49
N THR A 188 9.73 9.97 4.08
CA THR A 188 9.17 9.18 2.99
C THR A 188 8.72 7.81 3.50
N LEU A 189 7.74 7.23 2.85
CA LEU A 189 7.15 5.95 3.21
C LEU A 189 7.81 4.82 2.41
N GLU A 190 8.02 3.67 3.05
CA GLU A 190 8.45 2.45 2.37
C GLU A 190 7.39 2.04 1.32
N PRO A 191 7.80 1.67 0.09
CA PRO A 191 6.85 1.32 -0.96
C PRO A 191 6.07 0.05 -0.60
N LYS A 192 4.76 0.08 -0.81
CA LYS A 192 3.83 -1.06 -0.66
C LYS A 192 3.34 -1.61 -2.00
N GLY A 193 3.55 -0.87 -3.09
CA GLY A 193 3.10 -1.25 -4.41
C GLY A 193 1.59 -1.16 -4.61
N GLN A 194 1.06 -2.02 -5.47
CA GLN A 194 -0.37 -2.03 -5.77
C GLN A 194 -1.15 -2.86 -4.76
N SER A 195 -2.32 -2.37 -4.38
CA SER A 195 -3.30 -3.13 -3.61
C SER A 195 -4.01 -4.19 -4.48
N ALA A 196 -4.76 -5.10 -3.84
CA ALA A 196 -5.46 -6.20 -4.52
C ALA A 196 -6.49 -5.72 -5.57
N ASP A 197 -7.02 -4.50 -5.43
CA ASP A 197 -7.91 -3.85 -6.38
C ASP A 197 -7.16 -3.08 -7.49
N GLY A 198 -5.82 -3.22 -7.56
CA GLY A 198 -4.97 -2.60 -8.58
C GLY A 198 -4.65 -1.13 -8.36
N LYS A 199 -5.09 -0.54 -7.22
CA LYS A 199 -4.79 0.84 -6.88
C LYS A 199 -3.36 0.96 -6.35
N ASP A 200 -2.61 1.96 -6.83
CA ASP A 200 -1.30 2.31 -6.30
C ASP A 200 -1.42 2.85 -4.87
N GLN A 201 -0.86 2.13 -3.90
CA GLN A 201 -0.86 2.54 -2.50
C GLN A 201 0.19 3.62 -2.22
N ASP A 202 1.21 3.72 -3.07
CA ASP A 202 2.34 4.62 -2.91
C ASP A 202 2.06 6.04 -3.45
N ASP A 203 0.92 6.21 -4.17
CA ASP A 203 0.43 7.54 -4.59
C ASP A 203 -0.38 8.21 -3.49
N ILE A 204 0.30 8.56 -2.39
CA ILE A 204 -0.29 9.09 -1.17
C ILE A 204 0.61 10.12 -0.50
N ILE A 205 -0.01 11.10 0.14
CA ILE A 205 0.63 12.01 1.10
C ILE A 205 -0.07 11.86 2.45
N VAL A 206 0.69 11.54 3.50
CA VAL A 206 0.17 11.41 4.86
C VAL A 206 0.52 12.66 5.67
N ILE A 207 -0.50 13.28 6.24
CA ILE A 207 -0.42 14.55 7.00
C ILE A 207 -1.16 14.35 8.34
N PRO A 208 -0.76 15.03 9.43
CA PRO A 208 -1.52 14.97 10.68
C PRO A 208 -3.01 15.30 10.46
N ILE A 209 -3.91 14.46 10.97
CA ILE A 209 -5.35 14.55 10.71
C ILE A 209 -5.93 15.94 11.05
N GLN A 210 -5.46 16.53 12.16
CA GLN A 210 -5.88 17.86 12.57
C GLN A 210 -5.50 18.95 11.54
N THR A 211 -4.36 18.78 10.86
CA THR A 211 -3.92 19.70 9.81
C THR A 211 -4.80 19.60 8.59
N VAL A 212 -5.15 18.38 8.16
CA VAL A 212 -6.04 18.16 7.01
C VAL A 212 -7.42 18.73 7.30
N GLN A 213 -8.01 18.41 8.44
CA GLN A 213 -9.34 18.89 8.82
C GLN A 213 -9.42 20.41 8.93
N LYS A 214 -8.43 21.07 9.55
CA LYS A 214 -8.46 22.51 9.80
C LYS A 214 -7.97 23.36 8.64
N ARG A 215 -7.04 22.86 7.83
CA ARG A 215 -6.33 23.64 6.83
C ARG A 215 -6.64 23.25 5.39
N ILE A 216 -6.70 21.94 5.08
CA ILE A 216 -6.83 21.47 3.70
C ILE A 216 -8.31 21.37 3.29
N ILE A 217 -9.13 20.70 4.09
CA ILE A 217 -10.58 20.57 3.84
C ILE A 217 -11.32 21.85 4.28
N GLY A 218 -10.84 22.53 5.33
CA GLY A 218 -11.17 23.88 5.74
C GLY A 218 -12.67 24.14 5.94
N SER A 219 -13.15 25.24 5.36
CA SER A 219 -14.50 25.79 5.58
C SER A 219 -15.66 24.87 5.15
N ASN A 220 -15.43 23.97 4.19
CA ASN A 220 -16.46 23.05 3.72
C ASN A 220 -16.87 22.00 4.77
N ASN A 221 -16.04 21.81 5.81
CA ASN A 221 -16.31 20.83 6.87
C ASN A 221 -16.56 21.46 8.25
N ARG A 222 -16.75 22.78 8.33
CA ARG A 222 -17.02 23.47 9.62
C ARG A 222 -18.23 22.94 10.37
N SER A 223 -19.22 22.40 9.66
CA SER A 223 -20.42 21.82 10.27
C SER A 223 -20.17 20.45 10.92
N ARG A 224 -19.03 19.81 10.67
CA ARG A 224 -18.72 18.45 11.16
C ARG A 224 -17.22 18.25 11.43
N PRO A 225 -16.62 18.99 12.37
CA PRO A 225 -15.16 19.04 12.57
C PRO A 225 -14.52 17.73 13.03
N ASN A 226 -15.29 16.80 13.60
CA ASN A 226 -14.79 15.54 14.19
C ASN A 226 -15.13 14.30 13.36
N MET A 227 -15.56 14.47 12.12
CA MET A 227 -15.95 13.36 11.27
C MET A 227 -14.72 12.80 10.53
N VAL A 228 -14.75 11.48 10.31
CA VAL A 228 -13.71 10.73 9.61
C VAL A 228 -14.32 9.87 8.50
N HIS A 229 -13.52 9.51 7.49
CA HIS A 229 -13.97 8.68 6.37
C HIS A 229 -13.81 7.20 6.68
N VAL A 230 -12.68 6.82 7.28
CA VAL A 230 -12.30 5.44 7.54
C VAL A 230 -11.66 5.34 8.92
N ILE A 231 -11.93 4.23 9.61
CA ILE A 231 -11.22 3.84 10.84
C ILE A 231 -10.50 2.52 10.53
N TRP A 232 -9.18 2.54 10.66
CA TRP A 232 -8.34 1.37 10.53
C TRP A 232 -8.14 0.77 11.91
N VAL A 233 -8.52 -0.49 12.09
CA VAL A 233 -8.44 -1.18 13.38
C VAL A 233 -7.54 -2.38 13.24
N LYS A 234 -6.46 -2.43 14.00
CA LYS A 234 -5.59 -3.60 14.09
C LYS A 234 -6.02 -4.45 15.26
N VAL A 235 -6.36 -5.70 14.98
CA VAL A 235 -6.80 -6.68 15.97
C VAL A 235 -5.59 -7.44 16.50
N ILE A 236 -5.63 -7.84 17.77
CA ILE A 236 -4.59 -8.66 18.40
C ILE A 236 -4.61 -10.05 17.74
N ASN A 237 -3.44 -10.60 17.41
CA ASN A 237 -3.34 -12.01 17.01
C ASN A 237 -3.72 -12.90 18.19
N SER A 238 -4.65 -13.80 17.98
CA SER A 238 -4.97 -14.89 18.91
C SER A 238 -3.92 -15.99 18.82
#